data_2cfa961e7421bb1d3668cc945bf04ffc
#
_entry.id   2cfa961e7421bb1d3668cc945bf04ffc
#
_cell.length_a   1.000
_cell.length_b   1.000
_cell.length_c   1.000
_cell.angle_alpha   90.00
_cell.angle_beta   90.00
_cell.angle_gamma   90.00
#
_symmetry.space_group_name_H-M   'P 1'
#
loop_
_entity.id
_entity.type
_entity.pdbx_description
1 polymer ?
#
loop_
_entity_poly.entity_id
_entity_poly.type
_entity_poly.pdbx_seq_one_letter_code
_entity_poly.pdbx_strand_id
1 'polypeptide(L)'
;MNGADYFEQIPAGAISPQMPECKAIIVNIGNQKHILESLAQLYSCASYKIYVVNTTTAKLWKVLERISEVGVPAIVNCGQDIIDIDNILPKYPYSASLISADSYNNAKDSVLDTLLNNKFLINFSNIGFQGYRYSPNVLQNLRERYFEDMRLGTIRDNISLCEPLLRDSEYTFLDLKSIRYSDYPYSAQANPNGLYAEEACQIARYIGLGQKLSVVFIFGEIKGESKITVCNKLIAEIIWHICDGISINLIENPLDKITADSYMRKIVSLGDNGQEIVFVTSLYSDRWWMEISVNNGSNIKLIPCSINDYKTACSGEVPLRWLLFYTKYALL
;
A
#
# COMPACT_ATOMS: atom_id res chain seq x y z
N MET A 1 -9.24 23.18 -12.95
CA MET A 1 -10.63 22.81 -12.59
C MET A 1 -10.75 22.91 -11.09
N ASN A 2 -11.82 23.50 -10.58
CA ASN A 2 -12.10 23.47 -9.15
C ASN A 2 -12.45 22.04 -8.76
N GLY A 3 -12.08 21.61 -7.54
CA GLY A 3 -12.25 20.24 -7.09
C GLY A 3 -13.68 19.68 -7.18
N ALA A 4 -14.71 20.51 -7.25
CA ALA A 4 -16.11 20.10 -7.37
C ALA A 4 -16.46 19.42 -8.73
N ASP A 5 -15.72 19.70 -9.81
CA ASP A 5 -15.99 19.14 -11.14
C ASP A 5 -15.27 17.79 -11.40
N TYR A 6 -14.49 17.35 -10.44
CA TYR A 6 -13.56 16.26 -10.56
C TYR A 6 -14.09 14.95 -9.95
N PHE A 7 -14.98 15.06 -8.95
CA PHE A 7 -15.62 13.93 -8.31
C PHE A 7 -17.07 13.82 -8.75
N GLU A 8 -17.45 12.63 -9.21
CA GLU A 8 -18.84 12.33 -9.57
C GLU A 8 -19.40 11.26 -8.64
N GLN A 9 -20.45 11.61 -7.90
CA GLN A 9 -21.11 10.66 -7.02
C GLN A 9 -22.10 9.81 -7.80
N ILE A 10 -21.92 8.50 -7.76
CA ILE A 10 -22.75 7.54 -8.49
C ILE A 10 -23.33 6.48 -7.56
N PRO A 11 -24.51 5.90 -7.88
CA PRO A 11 -25.00 4.74 -7.16
C PRO A 11 -24.16 3.51 -7.47
N ALA A 12 -24.02 2.59 -6.51
CA ALA A 12 -23.25 1.34 -6.69
C ALA A 12 -23.69 0.50 -7.90
N GLY A 13 -24.96 0.62 -8.30
CA GLY A 13 -25.51 -0.05 -9.49
C GLY A 13 -24.99 0.49 -10.82
N ALA A 14 -24.43 1.70 -10.86
CA ALA A 14 -23.90 2.32 -12.07
C ALA A 14 -22.44 1.93 -12.35
N ILE A 15 -21.76 1.23 -11.43
CA ILE A 15 -20.41 0.72 -11.66
C ILE A 15 -20.47 -0.31 -12.79
N SER A 16 -19.74 -0.06 -13.88
CA SER A 16 -19.67 -0.94 -15.04
C SER A 16 -18.37 -0.74 -15.81
N PRO A 17 -17.90 -1.74 -16.58
CA PRO A 17 -16.70 -1.63 -17.42
C PRO A 17 -16.77 -0.53 -18.50
N GLN A 18 -17.96 0.00 -18.78
CA GLN A 18 -18.16 1.06 -19.77
C GLN A 18 -18.02 2.49 -19.18
N MET A 19 -17.62 2.61 -17.89
CA MET A 19 -17.41 3.92 -17.27
C MET A 19 -16.29 4.68 -17.98
N PRO A 20 -16.56 5.91 -18.48
CA PRO A 20 -15.57 6.65 -19.24
C PRO A 20 -14.43 7.13 -18.33
N GLU A 21 -13.19 6.98 -18.80
CA GLU A 21 -11.97 7.58 -18.21
C GLU A 21 -11.78 7.38 -16.71
N CYS A 22 -12.33 6.29 -16.15
CA CYS A 22 -12.17 5.95 -14.74
C CYS A 22 -10.79 5.34 -14.47
N LYS A 23 -10.05 5.85 -13.50
CA LYS A 23 -8.78 5.23 -13.04
C LYS A 23 -8.81 4.83 -11.56
N ALA A 24 -9.79 5.31 -10.81
CA ALA A 24 -10.00 4.95 -9.41
C ALA A 24 -11.44 5.20 -8.98
N ILE A 25 -11.93 4.43 -8.01
CA ILE A 25 -13.26 4.62 -7.40
C ILE A 25 -13.10 4.76 -5.89
N ILE A 26 -13.59 5.87 -5.33
CA ILE A 26 -13.66 6.08 -3.89
C ILE A 26 -14.94 5.42 -3.37
N VAL A 27 -14.80 4.58 -2.36
CA VAL A 27 -15.90 3.90 -1.68
C VAL A 27 -15.99 4.41 -0.24
N ASN A 28 -17.04 5.13 0.09
CA ASN A 28 -17.29 5.59 1.44
C ASN A 28 -18.21 4.63 2.19
N ILE A 29 -17.83 4.28 3.40
CA ILE A 29 -18.68 3.54 4.34
C ILE A 29 -19.27 4.54 5.33
N GLY A 30 -20.60 4.53 5.44
CA GLY A 30 -21.31 5.48 6.29
C GLY A 30 -21.36 6.91 5.75
N ASN A 31 -21.56 7.89 6.65
CA ASN A 31 -21.66 9.30 6.26
C ASN A 31 -20.28 9.99 6.30
N GLN A 32 -19.67 10.17 5.14
CA GLN A 32 -18.35 10.80 4.97
C GLN A 32 -18.45 12.21 4.35
N LYS A 33 -19.57 12.91 4.55
CA LYS A 33 -19.85 14.20 3.92
C LYS A 33 -18.74 15.24 4.14
N HIS A 34 -18.22 15.36 5.36
CA HIS A 34 -17.19 16.36 5.68
C HIS A 34 -15.83 16.05 5.02
N ILE A 35 -15.53 14.79 4.79
CA ILE A 35 -14.31 14.39 4.06
C ILE A 35 -14.48 14.73 2.58
N LEU A 36 -15.63 14.44 1.99
CA LEU A 36 -15.93 14.82 0.60
C LEU A 36 -15.94 16.32 0.38
N GLU A 37 -16.50 17.10 1.32
CA GLU A 37 -16.46 18.56 1.29
C GLU A 37 -15.01 19.09 1.36
N SER A 38 -14.15 18.45 2.17
CA SER A 38 -12.73 18.82 2.25
C SER A 38 -11.99 18.44 0.96
N LEU A 39 -12.27 17.27 0.39
CA LEU A 39 -11.68 16.80 -0.85
C LEU A 39 -12.07 17.72 -2.04
N ALA A 40 -13.32 18.20 -2.09
CA ALA A 40 -13.79 19.12 -3.11
C ALA A 40 -13.12 20.51 -3.07
N GLN A 41 -12.46 20.88 -1.96
CA GLN A 41 -11.68 22.11 -1.84
C GLN A 41 -10.28 22.01 -2.44
N LEU A 42 -9.78 20.79 -2.68
CA LEU A 42 -8.46 20.54 -3.26
C LEU A 42 -8.52 20.69 -4.78
N TYR A 43 -7.40 21.11 -5.38
CA TYR A 43 -7.29 21.13 -6.85
C TYR A 43 -7.21 19.72 -7.42
N SER A 44 -7.68 19.55 -8.66
CA SER A 44 -7.58 18.27 -9.35
C SER A 44 -6.13 17.83 -9.51
N CYS A 45 -5.81 16.60 -9.11
CA CYS A 45 -4.52 15.95 -9.33
C CYS A 45 -4.43 15.20 -10.67
N ALA A 46 -5.55 15.08 -11.40
CA ALA A 46 -5.62 14.24 -12.58
C ALA A 46 -6.53 14.82 -13.67
N SER A 47 -6.32 14.34 -14.90
CA SER A 47 -7.16 14.65 -16.06
C SER A 47 -8.34 13.69 -16.23
N TYR A 48 -8.51 12.72 -15.34
CA TYR A 48 -9.58 11.72 -15.38
C TYR A 48 -10.61 11.95 -14.28
N LYS A 49 -11.82 11.43 -14.46
CA LYS A 49 -12.87 11.48 -13.45
C LYS A 49 -12.62 10.45 -12.33
N ILE A 50 -12.88 10.88 -11.09
CA ILE A 50 -12.94 9.99 -9.93
C ILE A 50 -14.40 9.82 -9.55
N TYR A 51 -14.85 8.58 -9.49
CA TYR A 51 -16.19 8.26 -9.06
C TYR A 51 -16.22 7.97 -7.55
N VAL A 52 -17.30 8.42 -6.92
CA VAL A 52 -17.54 8.24 -5.49
C VAL A 52 -18.80 7.42 -5.29
N VAL A 53 -18.68 6.34 -4.54
CA VAL A 53 -19.79 5.44 -4.21
C VAL A 53 -19.96 5.38 -2.70
N ASN A 54 -21.18 5.60 -2.21
CA ASN A 54 -21.50 5.37 -0.81
C ASN A 54 -22.11 3.99 -0.64
N THR A 55 -21.67 3.28 0.40
CA THR A 55 -22.14 1.93 0.71
C THR A 55 -22.20 1.69 2.22
N THR A 56 -22.61 0.51 2.61
CA THR A 56 -22.55 0.04 3.99
C THR A 56 -21.60 -1.13 4.09
N THR A 57 -21.09 -1.40 5.29
CA THR A 57 -20.17 -2.54 5.56
C THR A 57 -20.72 -3.85 5.00
N ALA A 58 -22.02 -4.11 5.21
CA ALA A 58 -22.68 -5.34 4.73
C ALA A 58 -22.73 -5.50 3.20
N LYS A 59 -22.62 -4.40 2.44
CA LYS A 59 -22.67 -4.40 0.97
C LYS A 59 -21.30 -4.16 0.33
N LEU A 60 -20.26 -3.90 1.12
CA LEU A 60 -18.94 -3.51 0.63
C LEU A 60 -18.36 -4.54 -0.35
N TRP A 61 -18.41 -5.83 -0.02
CA TRP A 61 -17.87 -6.89 -0.86
C TRP A 61 -18.48 -6.89 -2.28
N LYS A 62 -19.80 -6.64 -2.41
CA LYS A 62 -20.46 -6.54 -3.73
C LYS A 62 -20.02 -5.33 -4.54
N VAL A 63 -19.71 -4.22 -3.86
CA VAL A 63 -19.19 -3.02 -4.50
C VAL A 63 -17.78 -3.27 -5.01
N LEU A 64 -16.92 -3.89 -4.19
CA LEU A 64 -15.55 -4.22 -4.57
C LEU A 64 -15.50 -5.24 -5.72
N GLU A 65 -16.37 -6.24 -5.72
CA GLU A 65 -16.51 -7.19 -6.83
C GLU A 65 -16.79 -6.46 -8.15
N ARG A 66 -17.77 -5.54 -8.18
CA ARG A 66 -18.05 -4.73 -9.37
C ARG A 66 -16.89 -3.83 -9.78
N ILE A 67 -16.17 -3.23 -8.82
CA ILE A 67 -15.00 -2.40 -9.12
C ILE A 67 -13.89 -3.26 -9.73
N SER A 68 -13.70 -4.49 -9.26
CA SER A 68 -12.72 -5.40 -9.84
C SER A 68 -13.03 -5.77 -11.30
N GLU A 69 -14.31 -5.85 -11.69
CA GLU A 69 -14.72 -6.04 -13.09
C GLU A 69 -14.38 -4.83 -13.98
N VAL A 70 -14.33 -3.62 -13.41
CA VAL A 70 -13.87 -2.40 -14.12
C VAL A 70 -12.35 -2.42 -14.31
N GLY A 71 -11.61 -3.12 -13.43
CA GLY A 71 -10.14 -3.21 -13.50
C GLY A 71 -9.41 -1.97 -12.98
N VAL A 72 -10.02 -1.21 -12.07
CA VAL A 72 -9.40 -0.04 -11.43
C VAL A 72 -9.30 -0.22 -9.92
N PRO A 73 -8.37 0.46 -9.22
CA PRO A 73 -8.27 0.35 -7.78
C PRO A 73 -9.45 1.01 -7.06
N ALA A 74 -9.85 0.40 -5.94
CA ALA A 74 -10.80 0.96 -5.00
C ALA A 74 -10.08 1.66 -3.83
N ILE A 75 -10.51 2.86 -3.48
CA ILE A 75 -10.06 3.60 -2.29
C ILE A 75 -11.21 3.56 -1.27
N VAL A 76 -11.13 2.66 -0.30
CA VAL A 76 -12.18 2.44 0.69
C VAL A 76 -11.92 3.31 1.91
N ASN A 77 -12.76 4.31 2.11
CA ASN A 77 -12.76 5.15 3.30
C ASN A 77 -13.76 4.55 4.32
N CYS A 78 -13.21 3.88 5.32
CA CYS A 78 -13.99 3.11 6.28
C CYS A 78 -14.66 3.97 7.36
N GLY A 79 -14.14 5.18 7.59
CA GLY A 79 -14.63 6.06 8.65
C GLY A 79 -14.45 5.45 10.04
N GLN A 80 -15.55 5.33 10.78
CA GLN A 80 -15.58 4.75 12.13
C GLN A 80 -15.82 3.23 12.14
N ASP A 81 -16.22 2.66 11.00
CA ASP A 81 -16.62 1.27 10.96
C ASP A 81 -15.41 0.34 11.01
N ILE A 82 -15.46 -0.65 11.88
CA ILE A 82 -14.58 -1.80 11.85
C ILE A 82 -15.05 -2.69 10.69
N ILE A 83 -14.15 -2.95 9.75
CA ILE A 83 -14.43 -3.82 8.61
C ILE A 83 -14.04 -5.24 8.97
N ASP A 84 -14.98 -6.17 8.83
CA ASP A 84 -14.68 -7.59 8.74
C ASP A 84 -14.03 -7.86 7.36
N ILE A 85 -12.70 -7.89 7.33
CA ILE A 85 -11.93 -8.05 6.09
C ILE A 85 -11.88 -9.51 5.62
N ASP A 86 -12.18 -10.48 6.46
CA ASP A 86 -12.12 -11.91 6.11
C ASP A 86 -12.99 -12.27 4.91
N ASN A 87 -14.17 -11.63 4.81
CA ASN A 87 -15.08 -11.82 3.69
C ASN A 87 -14.69 -11.06 2.41
N ILE A 88 -13.70 -10.18 2.51
CA ILE A 88 -13.25 -9.31 1.41
C ILE A 88 -11.94 -9.83 0.82
N LEU A 89 -11.09 -10.45 1.66
CA LEU A 89 -9.81 -10.98 1.22
C LEU A 89 -9.99 -12.11 0.20
N PRO A 90 -9.12 -12.16 -0.83
CA PRO A 90 -9.22 -13.17 -1.87
C PRO A 90 -8.98 -14.59 -1.34
N LYS A 91 -9.55 -15.58 -2.02
CA LYS A 91 -9.32 -17.01 -1.77
C LYS A 91 -8.32 -17.62 -2.75
N TYR A 92 -7.38 -16.80 -3.22
CA TYR A 92 -6.24 -17.16 -4.07
C TYR A 92 -4.99 -16.41 -3.57
N PRO A 93 -3.77 -16.83 -3.95
CA PRO A 93 -2.55 -16.18 -3.50
C PRO A 93 -2.53 -14.67 -3.79
N TYR A 94 -2.22 -13.85 -2.76
CA TYR A 94 -2.20 -12.39 -2.90
C TYR A 94 -1.08 -11.77 -2.03
N SER A 95 -0.78 -10.50 -2.30
CA SER A 95 0.15 -9.67 -1.54
C SER A 95 -0.58 -8.54 -0.82
N ALA A 96 -0.13 -8.22 0.40
CA ALA A 96 -0.71 -7.12 1.17
C ALA A 96 0.35 -6.28 1.89
N SER A 97 -0.02 -5.04 2.21
CA SER A 97 0.76 -4.16 3.08
C SER A 97 -0.13 -3.56 4.16
N LEU A 98 0.41 -3.42 5.36
CA LEU A 98 -0.25 -2.76 6.48
C LEU A 98 0.63 -1.63 6.99
N ILE A 99 0.10 -0.44 7.00
CA ILE A 99 0.70 0.74 7.65
C ILE A 99 0.07 0.86 9.02
N SER A 100 0.80 0.44 10.08
CA SER A 100 0.28 0.43 11.44
C SER A 100 1.38 0.62 12.48
N ALA A 101 1.08 1.34 13.55
CA ALA A 101 2.02 1.60 14.64
C ALA A 101 2.16 0.44 15.62
N ASP A 102 1.13 -0.41 15.78
CA ASP A 102 1.09 -1.45 16.80
C ASP A 102 0.43 -2.75 16.32
N SER A 103 0.67 -3.84 17.06
CA SER A 103 0.12 -5.16 16.77
C SER A 103 -1.27 -5.40 17.38
N TYR A 104 -1.87 -4.40 18.03
CA TYR A 104 -3.15 -4.55 18.72
C TYR A 104 -3.20 -5.79 19.63
N ASN A 105 -2.21 -5.94 20.52
CA ASN A 105 -2.18 -7.01 21.50
C ASN A 105 -3.53 -7.13 22.20
N ASN A 106 -4.21 -8.28 22.03
CA ASN A 106 -5.51 -8.69 22.58
C ASN A 106 -6.79 -8.21 21.85
N ALA A 107 -6.72 -7.52 20.72
CA ALA A 107 -7.90 -7.34 19.89
C ALA A 107 -8.07 -8.61 19.02
N LYS A 108 -8.97 -9.52 19.41
CA LYS A 108 -9.50 -10.53 18.46
C LYS A 108 -10.03 -9.76 17.26
N ASP A 109 -9.71 -10.24 16.07
CA ASP A 109 -10.17 -9.68 14.80
C ASP A 109 -9.47 -8.37 14.37
N SER A 110 -8.21 -8.14 14.80
CA SER A 110 -7.41 -7.07 14.22
C SER A 110 -7.09 -7.34 12.75
N VAL A 111 -6.92 -6.28 11.95
CA VAL A 111 -6.51 -6.41 10.55
C VAL A 111 -5.23 -7.24 10.42
N LEU A 112 -4.26 -7.02 11.31
CA LEU A 112 -3.00 -7.77 11.31
C LEU A 112 -3.22 -9.26 11.58
N ASP A 113 -4.01 -9.61 12.60
CA ASP A 113 -4.29 -11.01 12.93
C ASP A 113 -5.03 -11.72 11.80
N THR A 114 -6.02 -11.07 11.21
CA THR A 114 -6.77 -11.60 10.07
C THR A 114 -5.84 -11.86 8.89
N LEU A 115 -4.95 -10.92 8.56
CA LEU A 115 -3.97 -11.08 7.49
C LEU A 115 -3.00 -12.23 7.79
N LEU A 116 -2.42 -12.28 8.99
CA LEU A 116 -1.45 -13.31 9.35
C LEU A 116 -2.07 -14.72 9.45
N ASN A 117 -3.34 -14.84 9.74
CA ASN A 117 -4.05 -16.12 9.76
C ASN A 117 -4.55 -16.55 8.37
N ASN A 118 -4.53 -15.67 7.37
CA ASN A 118 -4.97 -16.01 6.04
C ASN A 118 -3.91 -16.81 5.28
N LYS A 119 -4.25 -18.04 4.88
CA LYS A 119 -3.35 -18.97 4.18
C LYS A 119 -2.98 -18.54 2.76
N PHE A 120 -3.75 -17.63 2.17
CA PHE A 120 -3.53 -17.13 0.81
C PHE A 120 -2.60 -15.91 0.78
N LEU A 121 -2.25 -15.35 1.93
CA LEU A 121 -1.28 -14.26 2.01
C LEU A 121 0.13 -14.78 1.72
N ILE A 122 0.67 -14.45 0.54
CA ILE A 122 2.00 -14.91 0.11
C ILE A 122 3.09 -13.90 0.40
N ASN A 123 2.82 -12.60 0.26
CA ASN A 123 3.76 -11.53 0.60
C ASN A 123 3.06 -10.51 1.49
N PHE A 124 3.80 -10.02 2.48
CA PHE A 124 3.29 -9.03 3.40
C PHE A 124 4.40 -8.05 3.80
N SER A 125 4.04 -6.76 3.84
CA SER A 125 4.91 -5.69 4.30
C SER A 125 4.24 -4.95 5.45
N ASN A 126 4.86 -4.96 6.63
CA ASN A 126 4.42 -4.23 7.81
C ASN A 126 5.22 -2.92 7.91
N ILE A 127 4.56 -1.79 7.72
CA ILE A 127 5.19 -0.48 7.53
C ILE A 127 4.85 0.46 8.69
N GLY A 128 5.85 1.12 9.28
CA GLY A 128 5.66 2.14 10.30
C GLY A 128 5.54 1.61 11.71
N PHE A 129 5.81 0.32 11.93
CA PHE A 129 5.64 -0.29 13.25
C PHE A 129 6.62 0.27 14.29
N GLN A 130 6.17 0.28 15.53
CA GLN A 130 6.96 0.68 16.69
C GLN A 130 7.25 -0.57 17.54
N GLY A 131 8.53 -0.97 17.61
CA GLY A 131 8.93 -2.27 18.18
C GLY A 131 8.44 -2.50 19.62
N TYR A 132 8.31 -1.44 20.44
CA TYR A 132 7.78 -1.51 21.81
C TYR A 132 6.25 -1.69 21.87
N ARG A 133 5.54 -1.61 20.74
CA ARG A 133 4.09 -1.85 20.61
C ARG A 133 3.75 -3.17 19.93
N TYR A 134 4.78 -3.92 19.50
CA TYR A 134 4.60 -5.21 18.85
C TYR A 134 4.97 -6.34 19.80
N SER A 135 4.10 -7.33 19.88
CA SER A 135 4.38 -8.56 20.61
C SER A 135 5.57 -9.29 19.96
N PRO A 136 6.52 -9.82 20.77
CA PRO A 136 7.63 -10.64 20.26
C PRO A 136 7.16 -11.79 19.37
N ASN A 137 6.04 -12.43 19.71
CA ASN A 137 5.49 -13.55 18.94
C ASN A 137 5.03 -13.13 17.53
N VAL A 138 4.43 -11.93 17.40
CA VAL A 138 4.03 -11.39 16.10
C VAL A 138 5.28 -11.11 15.25
N LEU A 139 6.30 -10.46 15.82
CA LEU A 139 7.55 -10.20 15.10
C LEU A 139 8.27 -11.48 14.69
N GLN A 140 8.23 -12.52 15.53
CA GLN A 140 8.78 -13.83 15.21
C GLN A 140 8.00 -14.47 14.04
N ASN A 141 6.66 -14.45 14.06
CA ASN A 141 5.82 -14.97 12.98
C ASN A 141 6.11 -14.30 11.64
N LEU A 142 6.27 -12.96 11.63
CA LEU A 142 6.64 -12.22 10.42
C LEU A 142 7.97 -12.71 9.84
N ARG A 143 8.98 -12.92 10.68
CA ARG A 143 10.31 -13.38 10.26
C ARG A 143 10.28 -14.82 9.75
N GLU A 144 9.58 -15.73 10.44
CA GLU A 144 9.45 -17.14 10.06
C GLU A 144 8.77 -17.32 8.70
N ARG A 145 7.86 -16.38 8.34
CA ARG A 145 7.18 -16.35 7.03
C ARG A 145 7.92 -15.53 5.97
N TYR A 146 9.10 -15.02 6.26
CA TYR A 146 9.86 -14.13 5.38
C TYR A 146 9.02 -12.94 4.91
N PHE A 147 8.26 -12.34 5.84
CA PHE A 147 7.52 -11.10 5.62
C PHE A 147 8.40 -9.91 5.97
N GLU A 148 8.18 -8.81 5.27
CA GLU A 148 8.96 -7.60 5.46
C GLU A 148 8.42 -6.76 6.60
N ASP A 149 9.32 -6.18 7.39
CA ASP A 149 8.96 -5.22 8.42
C ASP A 149 9.81 -3.95 8.31
N MET A 150 9.18 -2.77 8.40
CA MET A 150 9.87 -1.49 8.37
C MET A 150 9.44 -0.64 9.55
N ARG A 151 10.40 -0.30 10.41
CA ARG A 151 10.17 0.53 11.61
C ARG A 151 9.93 1.99 11.25
N LEU A 152 9.18 2.68 12.11
CA LEU A 152 8.97 4.13 11.99
C LEU A 152 10.27 4.94 11.89
N GLY A 153 11.31 4.57 12.65
CA GLY A 153 12.62 5.23 12.59
C GLY A 153 13.25 5.14 11.19
N THR A 154 13.21 3.96 10.57
CA THR A 154 13.73 3.75 9.20
C THR A 154 12.99 4.60 8.18
N ILE A 155 11.66 4.76 8.33
CA ILE A 155 10.85 5.64 7.46
C ILE A 155 11.34 7.09 7.58
N ARG A 156 11.60 7.56 8.81
CA ARG A 156 12.09 8.93 9.04
C ARG A 156 13.49 9.18 8.48
N ASP A 157 14.34 8.17 8.50
CA ASP A 157 15.67 8.25 7.89
C ASP A 157 15.56 8.32 6.35
N ASN A 158 14.66 7.55 5.76
CA ASN A 158 14.41 7.55 4.32
C ASN A 158 13.02 6.98 3.97
N ILE A 159 12.06 7.85 3.81
CA ILE A 159 10.66 7.48 3.48
C ILE A 159 10.52 6.84 2.09
N SER A 160 11.47 7.09 1.16
CA SER A 160 11.42 6.48 -0.18
C SER A 160 11.54 4.96 -0.16
N LEU A 161 12.03 4.37 0.94
CA LEU A 161 12.07 2.92 1.12
C LEU A 161 10.68 2.28 1.25
N CYS A 162 9.63 3.06 1.49
CA CYS A 162 8.26 2.56 1.49
C CYS A 162 7.77 2.21 0.07
N GLU A 163 8.27 2.89 -0.97
CA GLU A 163 7.78 2.69 -2.35
C GLU A 163 7.97 1.25 -2.83
N PRO A 164 9.18 0.62 -2.73
CA PRO A 164 9.34 -0.76 -3.16
C PRO A 164 8.47 -1.78 -2.40
N LEU A 165 8.16 -1.52 -1.12
CA LEU A 165 7.32 -2.38 -0.30
C LEU A 165 5.84 -2.31 -0.73
N LEU A 166 5.41 -1.15 -1.24
CA LEU A 166 4.03 -0.91 -1.65
C LEU A 166 3.79 -1.23 -3.13
N ARG A 167 4.84 -1.25 -3.97
CA ARG A 167 4.73 -1.38 -5.43
C ARG A 167 3.95 -2.61 -5.88
N ASP A 168 4.18 -3.76 -5.26
CA ASP A 168 3.54 -5.03 -5.60
C ASP A 168 2.41 -5.43 -4.64
N SER A 169 1.98 -4.52 -3.76
CA SER A 169 0.88 -4.77 -2.84
C SER A 169 -0.46 -4.67 -3.57
N GLU A 170 -1.24 -5.74 -3.53
CA GLU A 170 -2.59 -5.78 -4.10
C GLU A 170 -3.62 -5.19 -3.12
N TYR A 171 -3.46 -5.49 -1.82
CA TYR A 171 -4.31 -5.00 -0.74
C TYR A 171 -3.48 -4.18 0.23
N THR A 172 -3.82 -2.92 0.38
CA THR A 172 -3.12 -2.02 1.30
C THR A 172 -4.05 -1.54 2.40
N PHE A 173 -3.59 -1.59 3.63
CA PHE A 173 -4.33 -1.20 4.82
C PHE A 173 -3.60 -0.04 5.48
N LEU A 174 -4.21 1.15 5.47
CA LEU A 174 -3.70 2.35 6.12
C LEU A 174 -4.48 2.60 7.40
N ASP A 175 -3.86 2.29 8.53
CA ASP A 175 -4.42 2.58 9.86
C ASP A 175 -4.09 4.01 10.27
N LEU A 176 -5.11 4.85 10.38
CA LEU A 176 -4.97 6.25 10.79
C LEU A 176 -4.42 6.40 12.21
N LYS A 177 -4.47 5.36 13.06
CA LYS A 177 -3.81 5.33 14.37
C LYS A 177 -2.29 5.25 14.28
N SER A 178 -1.73 4.97 13.09
CA SER A 178 -0.28 5.07 12.84
C SER A 178 0.21 6.51 12.83
N ILE A 179 -0.68 7.48 12.64
CA ILE A 179 -0.38 8.91 12.65
C ILE A 179 -0.34 9.40 14.11
N ARG A 180 0.63 10.25 14.47
CA ARG A 180 0.72 10.80 15.83
C ARG A 180 -0.51 11.63 16.17
N TYR A 181 -0.89 11.61 17.44
CA TYR A 181 -2.12 12.26 17.93
C TYR A 181 -2.18 13.77 17.66
N SER A 182 -1.05 14.47 17.68
CA SER A 182 -1.01 15.91 17.35
C SER A 182 -1.50 16.22 15.94
N ASP A 183 -1.31 15.30 15.00
CA ASP A 183 -1.66 15.49 13.60
C ASP A 183 -3.02 14.82 13.26
N TYR A 184 -3.39 13.78 14.04
CA TYR A 184 -4.66 13.07 13.89
C TYR A 184 -5.37 12.89 15.25
N PRO A 185 -5.97 13.95 15.82
CA PRO A 185 -6.60 13.91 17.15
C PRO A 185 -7.94 13.16 17.21
N TYR A 186 -8.42 12.57 16.10
CA TYR A 186 -9.56 11.65 16.13
C TYR A 186 -9.23 10.31 16.78
N SER A 187 -7.96 9.90 16.77
CA SER A 187 -7.55 8.62 17.33
C SER A 187 -8.02 8.49 18.79
N ALA A 188 -8.65 7.37 19.11
CA ALA A 188 -9.00 7.00 20.48
C ALA A 188 -7.75 6.82 21.36
N GLN A 189 -6.62 6.52 20.73
CA GLN A 189 -5.32 6.38 21.36
C GLN A 189 -4.52 7.68 21.17
N ALA A 190 -4.23 8.38 22.26
CA ALA A 190 -3.42 9.59 22.24
C ALA A 190 -1.92 9.24 22.10
N ASN A 191 -1.54 8.66 20.97
CA ASN A 191 -0.16 8.24 20.70
C ASN A 191 0.74 9.45 20.43
N PRO A 192 1.77 9.70 21.27
CA PRO A 192 2.68 10.82 21.07
C PRO A 192 3.61 10.61 19.85
N ASN A 193 3.90 9.35 19.54
CA ASN A 193 4.75 8.95 18.41
C ASN A 193 3.91 8.27 17.33
N GLY A 194 4.21 8.59 16.09
CA GLY A 194 3.55 8.07 14.89
C GLY A 194 4.08 8.77 13.66
N LEU A 195 3.52 8.46 12.52
CA LEU A 195 3.77 9.18 11.28
C LEU A 195 3.36 10.65 11.44
N TYR A 196 4.10 11.54 10.82
CA TYR A 196 3.65 12.92 10.60
C TYR A 196 2.59 12.95 9.52
N ALA A 197 1.79 14.03 9.46
CA ALA A 197 0.76 14.17 8.42
C ALA A 197 1.36 14.13 7.01
N GLU A 198 2.49 14.81 6.79
CA GLU A 198 3.20 14.80 5.50
C GLU A 198 3.79 13.42 5.16
N GLU A 199 4.27 12.66 6.15
CA GLU A 199 4.75 11.28 5.94
C GLU A 199 3.59 10.37 5.51
N ALA A 200 2.43 10.50 6.14
CA ALA A 200 1.23 9.76 5.78
C ALA A 200 0.76 10.08 4.35
N CYS A 201 0.80 11.37 3.96
CA CYS A 201 0.48 11.80 2.60
C CYS A 201 1.49 11.26 1.56
N GLN A 202 2.77 11.25 1.89
CA GLN A 202 3.79 10.70 0.99
C GLN A 202 3.66 9.18 0.83
N ILE A 203 3.41 8.45 1.92
CA ILE A 203 3.11 7.01 1.87
C ILE A 203 1.84 6.76 1.05
N ALA A 204 0.80 7.58 1.22
CA ALA A 204 -0.42 7.52 0.42
C ALA A 204 -0.14 7.67 -1.09
N ARG A 205 0.76 8.57 -1.47
CA ARG A 205 1.20 8.71 -2.86
C ARG A 205 1.93 7.45 -3.36
N TYR A 206 2.79 6.83 -2.54
CA TYR A 206 3.43 5.56 -2.89
C TYR A 206 2.43 4.40 -3.02
N ILE A 207 1.36 4.37 -2.21
CA ILE A 207 0.25 3.43 -2.40
C ILE A 207 -0.36 3.59 -3.80
N GLY A 208 -0.65 4.82 -4.21
CA GLY A 208 -1.20 5.12 -5.54
C GLY A 208 -0.24 4.77 -6.69
N LEU A 209 1.07 4.80 -6.46
CA LEU A 209 2.10 4.36 -7.41
C LEU A 209 2.24 2.83 -7.47
N GLY A 210 1.49 2.07 -6.67
CA GLY A 210 1.49 0.61 -6.70
C GLY A 210 1.06 0.05 -8.04
N GLN A 211 1.82 -0.91 -8.57
CA GLN A 211 1.55 -1.50 -9.88
C GLN A 211 0.45 -2.56 -9.86
N LYS A 212 0.22 -3.15 -8.68
CA LYS A 212 -0.78 -4.21 -8.48
C LYS A 212 -1.92 -3.79 -7.56
N LEU A 213 -2.01 -2.50 -7.21
CA LEU A 213 -3.02 -2.01 -6.29
C LEU A 213 -4.44 -2.34 -6.77
N SER A 214 -5.13 -3.16 -6.00
CA SER A 214 -6.55 -3.48 -6.21
C SER A 214 -7.43 -2.71 -5.23
N VAL A 215 -7.07 -2.71 -3.95
CA VAL A 215 -7.85 -2.03 -2.91
C VAL A 215 -6.93 -1.40 -1.88
N VAL A 216 -7.20 -0.16 -1.50
CA VAL A 216 -6.65 0.45 -0.29
C VAL A 216 -7.77 0.74 0.71
N PHE A 217 -7.60 0.30 1.95
CA PHE A 217 -8.49 0.57 3.06
C PHE A 217 -7.87 1.66 3.95
N ILE A 218 -8.59 2.76 4.13
CA ILE A 218 -8.25 3.82 5.08
C ILE A 218 -9.17 3.64 6.28
N PHE A 219 -8.63 3.28 7.44
CA PHE A 219 -9.41 2.92 8.62
C PHE A 219 -8.71 3.41 9.91
N GLY A 220 -9.43 3.36 11.01
CA GLY A 220 -8.92 3.69 12.32
C GLY A 220 -10.08 4.05 13.24
N GLU A 221 -9.90 3.88 14.56
CA GLU A 221 -10.89 4.34 15.52
C GLU A 221 -10.97 5.86 15.53
N ILE A 222 -12.16 6.37 15.28
CA ILE A 222 -12.47 7.78 15.37
C ILE A 222 -13.22 8.02 16.70
N LYS A 223 -12.73 8.93 17.51
CA LYS A 223 -13.35 9.28 18.79
C LYS A 223 -14.28 10.48 18.64
N GLY A 224 -15.57 10.28 18.92
CA GLY A 224 -16.56 11.34 18.95
C GLY A 224 -17.17 11.70 17.58
N GLU A 225 -18.05 12.71 17.57
CA GLU A 225 -18.60 13.22 16.33
C GLU A 225 -17.52 13.90 15.50
N SER A 226 -17.51 13.62 14.21
CA SER A 226 -16.47 13.99 13.22
C SER A 226 -16.46 15.48 12.84
N LYS A 227 -16.46 16.39 13.85
CA LYS A 227 -16.41 17.84 13.61
C LYS A 227 -14.99 18.42 13.59
N ILE A 228 -13.97 17.61 13.82
CA ILE A 228 -12.58 18.09 13.85
C ILE A 228 -12.10 18.26 12.42
N THR A 229 -12.16 19.49 11.93
CA THR A 229 -11.86 19.87 10.54
C THR A 229 -10.46 19.40 10.09
N VAL A 230 -9.45 19.42 10.97
CA VAL A 230 -8.09 19.01 10.63
C VAL A 230 -8.01 17.53 10.26
N CYS A 231 -8.72 16.66 10.94
CA CYS A 231 -8.73 15.22 10.62
C CYS A 231 -9.44 14.93 9.30
N ASN A 232 -10.57 15.59 9.05
CA ASN A 232 -11.29 15.46 7.78
C ASN A 232 -10.43 15.95 6.59
N LYS A 233 -9.69 17.06 6.78
CA LYS A 233 -8.74 17.55 5.78
C LYS A 233 -7.61 16.57 5.54
N LEU A 234 -7.00 16.03 6.61
CA LEU A 234 -5.93 15.07 6.45
C LEU A 234 -6.36 13.79 5.71
N ILE A 235 -7.54 13.24 6.04
CA ILE A 235 -8.08 12.09 5.29
C ILE A 235 -8.32 12.47 3.82
N ALA A 236 -8.84 13.66 3.54
CA ALA A 236 -9.03 14.13 2.18
C ALA A 236 -7.70 14.30 1.44
N GLU A 237 -6.66 14.81 2.09
CA GLU A 237 -5.31 14.92 1.54
C GLU A 237 -4.69 13.55 1.28
N ILE A 238 -4.85 12.60 2.18
CA ILE A 238 -4.42 11.19 1.98
C ILE A 238 -5.09 10.60 0.74
N ILE A 239 -6.42 10.73 0.60
CA ILE A 239 -7.16 10.25 -0.57
C ILE A 239 -6.66 10.95 -1.84
N TRP A 240 -6.44 12.26 -1.78
CA TRP A 240 -5.93 13.05 -2.89
C TRP A 240 -4.54 12.53 -3.34
N HIS A 241 -3.64 12.26 -2.39
CA HIS A 241 -2.29 11.74 -2.69
C HIS A 241 -2.32 10.33 -3.28
N ILE A 242 -3.26 9.46 -2.87
CA ILE A 242 -3.46 8.17 -3.53
C ILE A 242 -3.89 8.39 -4.98
N CYS A 243 -4.85 9.26 -5.22
CA CYS A 243 -5.33 9.60 -6.57
C CYS A 243 -4.23 10.23 -7.43
N ASP A 244 -3.39 11.12 -6.87
CA ASP A 244 -2.22 11.68 -7.55
C ASP A 244 -1.24 10.59 -7.97
N GLY A 245 -0.91 9.68 -7.05
CA GLY A 245 -0.07 8.52 -7.34
C GLY A 245 -0.63 7.67 -8.49
N ILE A 246 -1.93 7.34 -8.46
CA ILE A 246 -2.60 6.57 -9.52
C ILE A 246 -2.54 7.33 -10.86
N SER A 247 -2.65 8.66 -10.84
CA SER A 247 -2.69 9.48 -12.05
C SER A 247 -1.41 9.43 -12.85
N ILE A 248 -0.28 9.39 -12.16
CA ILE A 248 1.07 9.41 -12.76
C ILE A 248 1.74 8.03 -12.80
N ASN A 249 1.03 7.00 -12.30
CA ASN A 249 1.59 5.65 -12.25
C ASN A 249 1.89 5.11 -13.65
N LEU A 250 3.13 4.68 -13.86
CA LEU A 250 3.56 3.96 -15.05
C LEU A 250 3.55 2.47 -14.74
N ILE A 251 2.79 1.71 -15.51
CA ILE A 251 2.83 0.24 -15.42
C ILE A 251 4.08 -0.23 -16.15
N GLU A 252 5.00 -0.83 -15.42
CA GLU A 252 6.31 -1.24 -15.88
C GLU A 252 6.52 -2.74 -15.68
N ASN A 253 7.01 -3.40 -16.73
CA ASN A 253 7.37 -4.82 -16.69
C ASN A 253 8.74 -5.04 -17.34
N PRO A 254 9.83 -5.07 -16.55
CA PRO A 254 11.17 -5.28 -17.08
C PRO A 254 11.41 -6.66 -17.76
N LEU A 255 10.49 -7.60 -17.63
CA LEU A 255 10.54 -8.89 -18.31
C LEU A 255 9.85 -8.86 -19.70
N ASP A 256 9.15 -7.79 -20.03
CA ASP A 256 8.54 -7.64 -21.33
C ASP A 256 9.62 -7.33 -22.37
N LYS A 257 9.69 -8.19 -23.40
CA LYS A 257 10.66 -8.06 -24.49
C LYS A 257 10.41 -6.81 -25.35
N ILE A 258 9.17 -6.33 -25.43
CA ILE A 258 8.81 -5.16 -26.24
C ILE A 258 9.39 -3.88 -25.65
N THR A 259 9.45 -3.81 -24.32
CA THR A 259 9.94 -2.63 -23.59
C THR A 259 11.35 -2.82 -23.03
N ALA A 260 12.08 -3.84 -23.46
CA ALA A 260 13.40 -4.21 -22.92
C ALA A 260 14.41 -3.04 -22.94
N ASP A 261 14.39 -2.21 -24.00
CA ASP A 261 15.28 -1.05 -24.15
C ASP A 261 14.98 0.09 -23.18
N SER A 262 13.85 0.02 -22.46
CA SER A 262 13.47 0.98 -21.41
C SER A 262 14.13 0.68 -20.07
N TYR A 263 14.92 -0.39 -19.98
CA TYR A 263 15.52 -0.86 -18.75
C TYR A 263 17.02 -1.12 -18.90
N MET A 264 17.77 -0.79 -17.86
CA MET A 264 19.19 -1.12 -17.76
C MET A 264 19.39 -2.24 -16.74
N ARG A 265 20.12 -3.30 -17.14
CA ARG A 265 20.55 -4.37 -16.24
C ARG A 265 21.96 -4.13 -15.75
N LYS A 266 22.17 -4.28 -14.44
CA LYS A 266 23.47 -4.15 -13.77
C LYS A 266 23.72 -5.41 -12.95
N ILE A 267 24.85 -6.05 -13.20
CA ILE A 267 25.25 -7.27 -12.47
C ILE A 267 26.27 -6.87 -11.42
N VAL A 268 26.03 -7.29 -10.19
CA VAL A 268 26.94 -7.10 -9.07
C VAL A 268 27.37 -8.47 -8.55
N SER A 269 28.69 -8.75 -8.60
CA SER A 269 29.27 -9.98 -8.06
C SER A 269 29.60 -9.79 -6.58
N LEU A 270 29.14 -10.68 -5.72
CA LEU A 270 29.34 -10.65 -4.28
C LEU A 270 30.39 -11.65 -3.86
N GLY A 271 31.47 -11.15 -3.26
CA GLY A 271 32.55 -11.97 -2.69
C GLY A 271 33.24 -12.92 -3.67
N ASP A 272 34.11 -13.79 -3.12
CA ASP A 272 34.93 -14.73 -3.91
C ASP A 272 34.14 -15.94 -4.44
N ASN A 273 32.91 -16.16 -3.98
CA ASN A 273 32.11 -17.32 -4.34
C ASN A 273 31.29 -17.14 -5.63
N GLY A 274 31.42 -15.99 -6.32
CA GLY A 274 30.77 -15.74 -7.61
C GLY A 274 29.24 -15.61 -7.53
N GLN A 275 28.67 -15.32 -6.36
CA GLN A 275 27.24 -15.01 -6.24
C GLN A 275 26.96 -13.70 -6.97
N GLU A 276 26.07 -13.72 -7.94
CA GLU A 276 25.66 -12.54 -8.69
C GLU A 276 24.24 -12.10 -8.34
N ILE A 277 24.04 -10.80 -8.24
CA ILE A 277 22.73 -10.20 -8.17
C ILE A 277 22.53 -9.31 -9.38
N VAL A 278 21.48 -9.57 -10.14
CA VAL A 278 21.09 -8.74 -11.28
C VAL A 278 20.09 -7.70 -10.80
N PHE A 279 20.46 -6.44 -10.96
CA PHE A 279 19.59 -5.30 -10.74
C PHE A 279 19.07 -4.77 -12.06
N VAL A 280 17.81 -4.39 -12.09
CA VAL A 280 17.16 -3.77 -13.25
C VAL A 280 16.67 -2.39 -12.83
N THR A 281 16.97 -1.37 -13.61
CA THR A 281 16.47 -0.01 -13.37
C THR A 281 15.73 0.50 -14.59
N SER A 282 14.61 1.18 -14.35
CA SER A 282 13.88 1.90 -15.39
C SER A 282 14.63 3.15 -15.83
N LEU A 283 14.60 3.48 -17.11
CA LEU A 283 15.13 4.72 -17.66
C LEU A 283 14.12 5.89 -17.55
N TYR A 284 12.87 5.62 -17.13
CA TYR A 284 11.79 6.63 -17.09
C TYR A 284 11.34 6.99 -15.67
N SER A 285 11.31 6.00 -14.76
CA SER A 285 10.72 6.17 -13.43
C SER A 285 11.73 6.14 -12.29
N ASP A 286 12.99 5.86 -12.58
CA ASP A 286 14.05 5.59 -11.59
C ASP A 286 13.74 4.41 -10.64
N ARG A 287 12.77 3.57 -11.00
CA ARG A 287 12.44 2.37 -10.23
C ARG A 287 13.47 1.27 -10.43
N TRP A 288 13.69 0.49 -9.38
CA TRP A 288 14.64 -0.60 -9.33
C TRP A 288 13.98 -1.92 -8.99
N TRP A 289 14.49 -2.99 -9.57
CA TRP A 289 14.15 -4.38 -9.25
C TRP A 289 15.40 -5.22 -9.11
N MET A 290 15.30 -6.32 -8.37
CA MET A 290 16.28 -7.40 -8.33
C MET A 290 15.70 -8.63 -9.01
N GLU A 291 16.49 -9.33 -9.82
CA GLU A 291 16.11 -10.61 -10.39
C GLU A 291 16.42 -11.73 -9.40
N ILE A 292 15.45 -12.60 -9.18
CA ILE A 292 15.62 -13.83 -8.40
C ILE A 292 15.24 -15.01 -9.27
N SER A 293 16.20 -15.91 -9.45
CA SER A 293 15.97 -17.16 -10.16
C SER A 293 15.19 -18.13 -9.27
N VAL A 294 14.11 -18.68 -9.80
CA VAL A 294 13.26 -19.66 -9.13
C VAL A 294 13.19 -20.95 -9.96
N ASN A 295 12.81 -22.07 -9.33
CA ASN A 295 12.71 -23.36 -9.99
C ASN A 295 14.02 -23.77 -10.73
N ASN A 296 15.13 -23.77 -10.03
CA ASN A 296 16.46 -24.10 -10.58
C ASN A 296 16.85 -23.26 -11.82
N GLY A 297 16.48 -21.98 -11.82
CA GLY A 297 16.84 -21.05 -12.90
C GLY A 297 15.90 -21.04 -14.10
N SER A 298 14.82 -21.84 -14.07
CA SER A 298 13.88 -21.90 -15.20
C SER A 298 12.98 -20.65 -15.31
N ASN A 299 12.76 -19.94 -14.19
CA ASN A 299 11.94 -18.75 -14.12
C ASN A 299 12.66 -17.62 -13.37
N ILE A 300 12.41 -16.39 -13.76
CA ILE A 300 12.90 -15.19 -13.10
C ILE A 300 11.72 -14.47 -12.46
N LYS A 301 11.87 -14.10 -11.19
CA LYS A 301 10.98 -13.16 -10.50
C LYS A 301 11.67 -11.84 -10.30
N LEU A 302 10.95 -10.76 -10.56
CA LEU A 302 11.38 -9.40 -10.26
C LEU A 302 10.87 -9.00 -8.88
N ILE A 303 11.78 -8.57 -8.03
CA ILE A 303 11.46 -8.05 -6.71
C ILE A 303 11.71 -6.55 -6.72
N PRO A 304 10.70 -5.71 -6.49
CA PRO A 304 10.90 -4.29 -6.34
C PRO A 304 11.95 -3.99 -5.28
N CYS A 305 12.88 -3.10 -5.57
CA CYS A 305 13.92 -2.70 -4.63
C CYS A 305 14.22 -1.19 -4.76
N SER A 306 15.10 -0.70 -3.93
CA SER A 306 15.58 0.66 -3.93
C SER A 306 16.99 0.76 -4.52
N ILE A 307 17.41 1.96 -4.89
CA ILE A 307 18.83 2.21 -5.23
C ILE A 307 19.77 1.90 -4.05
N ASN A 308 19.28 1.94 -2.80
CA ASN A 308 20.09 1.60 -1.63
C ASN A 308 20.44 0.11 -1.61
N ASP A 309 19.54 -0.77 -2.05
CA ASP A 309 19.84 -2.20 -2.19
C ASP A 309 20.97 -2.43 -3.19
N TYR A 310 20.95 -1.71 -4.32
CA TYR A 310 22.05 -1.74 -5.29
C TYR A 310 23.37 -1.24 -4.70
N LYS A 311 23.35 -0.11 -3.97
CA LYS A 311 24.56 0.43 -3.31
C LYS A 311 25.12 -0.52 -2.25
N THR A 312 24.24 -1.18 -1.48
CA THR A 312 24.62 -2.21 -0.49
C THR A 312 25.32 -3.38 -1.19
N ALA A 313 24.79 -3.86 -2.30
CA ALA A 313 25.46 -4.91 -3.08
C ALA A 313 26.82 -4.46 -3.62
N CYS A 314 26.92 -3.24 -4.14
CA CYS A 314 28.20 -2.68 -4.61
C CYS A 314 29.26 -2.52 -3.52
N SER A 315 28.86 -2.39 -2.23
CA SER A 315 29.79 -2.41 -1.09
C SER A 315 30.23 -3.79 -0.67
N GLY A 316 29.76 -4.85 -1.34
CA GLY A 316 30.09 -6.25 -1.05
C GLY A 316 29.16 -6.90 -0.03
N GLU A 317 28.09 -6.24 0.37
CA GLU A 317 27.11 -6.76 1.31
C GLU A 317 25.88 -7.28 0.58
N VAL A 318 25.27 -8.37 1.09
CA VAL A 318 24.02 -8.90 0.53
C VAL A 318 22.85 -8.03 1.00
N PRO A 319 22.07 -7.43 0.07
CA PRO A 319 20.88 -6.69 0.47
C PRO A 319 19.90 -7.59 1.22
N LEU A 320 19.44 -7.14 2.39
CA LEU A 320 18.55 -7.93 3.24
C LEU A 320 17.28 -8.36 2.50
N ARG A 321 16.73 -7.48 1.67
CA ARG A 321 15.55 -7.73 0.87
C ARG A 321 15.78 -8.86 -0.15
N TRP A 322 16.94 -8.86 -0.81
CA TRP A 322 17.30 -9.96 -1.73
C TRP A 322 17.40 -11.29 -0.99
N LEU A 323 18.10 -11.31 0.14
CA LEU A 323 18.28 -12.52 0.95
C LEU A 323 16.92 -13.09 1.41
N LEU A 324 16.01 -12.22 1.86
CA LEU A 324 14.68 -12.59 2.32
C LEU A 324 13.88 -13.29 1.21
N PHE A 325 13.81 -12.70 0.03
CA PHE A 325 13.07 -13.28 -1.09
C PHE A 325 13.78 -14.49 -1.72
N TYR A 326 15.12 -14.48 -1.79
CA TYR A 326 15.89 -15.63 -2.25
C TYR A 326 15.62 -16.84 -1.36
N THR A 327 15.72 -16.70 -0.04
CA THR A 327 15.45 -17.78 0.90
C THR A 327 14.01 -18.27 0.81
N LYS A 328 13.06 -17.35 0.74
CA LYS A 328 11.64 -17.67 0.59
C LYS A 328 11.35 -18.51 -0.64
N TYR A 329 11.93 -18.15 -1.80
CA TYR A 329 11.69 -18.88 -3.05
C TYR A 329 12.55 -20.14 -3.21
N ALA A 330 13.64 -20.27 -2.45
CA ALA A 330 14.40 -21.52 -2.39
C ALA A 330 13.70 -22.61 -1.55
N LEU A 331 12.76 -22.22 -0.65
CA LEU A 331 11.97 -23.12 0.18
C LEU A 331 10.62 -23.53 -0.46
N LEU A 332 10.22 -22.86 -1.54
CA LEU A 332 9.03 -23.19 -2.33
C LEU A 332 9.37 -24.04 -3.55
#